data_33653b8fe9dc524be581369f3a04a325
#
_entry.id   33653b8fe9dc524be581369f3a04a325
#
_cell.length_a   1.000
_cell.length_b   1.000
_cell.length_c   1.000
_cell.angle_alpha   90.00
_cell.angle_beta   90.00
_cell.angle_gamma   90.00
#
_symmetry.space_group_name_H-M   'P 1'
#
loop_
_entity.id
_entity.type
_entity.pdbx_description
1 polymer ?
#
loop_
_entity_poly.entity_id
_entity_poly.type
_entity_poly.pdbx_seq_one_letter_code
_entity_poly.pdbx_strand_id
1 'polypeptide(L)'
;MLYVSGGIILEMKGHVKTLNEGKETILKVLNSGEALEKFRLMLISQGVTEVTATTLCQGDMWSVLPSVSPNHVTIIKANSSGTCPRHDIVLPYNALLKCVGEQ
;
A
#
# COMPACT_ATOMS: atom_id res chain seq x y z
N MET A 1 2.94 -11.01 -0.96
CA MET A 1 4.32 -10.60 -1.30
C MET A 1 4.97 -9.72 -0.23
N LEU A 2 4.33 -8.68 0.26
CA LEU A 2 4.88 -7.73 1.24
C LEU A 2 5.48 -8.38 2.50
N TYR A 3 4.79 -9.36 3.10
CA TYR A 3 5.25 -10.07 4.30
C TYR A 3 6.49 -10.96 4.07
N VAL A 4 6.70 -11.42 2.83
CA VAL A 4 7.90 -12.21 2.48
C VAL A 4 9.12 -11.30 2.43
N SER A 5 9.03 -10.18 1.73
CA SER A 5 10.11 -9.20 1.64
C SER A 5 10.45 -8.60 3.01
N GLY A 6 9.43 -8.27 3.80
CA GLY A 6 9.62 -7.80 5.18
C GLY A 6 10.27 -8.85 6.08
N GLY A 7 9.87 -10.11 5.95
CA GLY A 7 10.47 -11.24 6.68
C GLY A 7 11.96 -11.41 6.38
N ILE A 8 12.35 -11.32 5.11
CA ILE A 8 13.77 -11.38 4.70
C ILE A 8 14.57 -10.24 5.33
N ILE A 9 14.04 -9.03 5.33
CA ILE A 9 14.73 -7.87 5.93
C ILE A 9 14.93 -8.07 7.43
N LEU A 10 13.92 -8.57 8.15
CA LEU A 10 14.01 -8.84 9.59
C LEU A 10 15.06 -9.91 9.90
N GLU A 11 15.13 -10.97 9.10
CA GLU A 11 16.13 -12.03 9.24
C GLU A 11 17.54 -11.50 8.96
N MET A 12 17.73 -10.77 7.87
CA MET A 12 19.03 -10.14 7.52
C MET A 12 19.54 -9.17 8.61
N LYS A 13 18.63 -8.49 9.30
CA LYS A 13 18.97 -7.58 10.41
C LYS A 13 19.13 -8.30 11.75
N GLY A 14 18.91 -9.61 11.81
CA GLY A 14 19.02 -10.39 13.03
C GLY A 14 17.91 -10.17 14.06
N HIS A 15 16.78 -9.57 13.64
CA HIS A 15 15.61 -9.40 14.51
C HIS A 15 14.83 -10.69 14.71
N VAL A 16 14.92 -11.61 13.77
CA VAL A 16 14.33 -12.95 13.80
C VAL A 16 15.38 -13.98 13.33
N LYS A 17 15.18 -15.24 13.70
CA LYS A 17 16.13 -16.32 13.39
C LYS A 17 15.83 -17.00 12.04
N THR A 18 14.59 -16.93 11.59
CA THR A 18 14.15 -17.61 10.36
C THR A 18 13.20 -16.72 9.57
N LEU A 19 13.16 -16.96 8.25
CA LEU A 19 12.22 -16.30 7.35
C LEU A 19 10.76 -16.49 7.77
N ASN A 20 10.39 -17.68 8.27
CA ASN A 20 9.02 -17.95 8.69
C ASN A 20 8.63 -17.13 9.92
N GLU A 21 9.50 -17.03 10.91
CA GLU A 21 9.32 -16.15 12.06
C GLU A 21 9.18 -14.68 11.63
N GLY A 22 9.98 -14.26 10.66
CA GLY A 22 9.88 -12.92 10.06
C GLY A 22 8.54 -12.66 9.40
N LYS A 23 8.01 -13.61 8.62
CA LYS A 23 6.69 -13.51 7.99
C LYS A 23 5.57 -13.39 9.03
N GLU A 24 5.60 -14.23 10.06
CA GLU A 24 4.61 -14.22 11.14
C GLU A 24 4.65 -12.89 11.91
N THR A 25 5.84 -12.37 12.18
CA THR A 25 6.02 -11.07 12.84
C THR A 25 5.41 -9.94 12.02
N ILE A 26 5.67 -9.88 10.71
CA ILE A 26 5.07 -8.87 9.83
C ILE A 26 3.55 -9.00 9.79
N LEU A 27 3.00 -10.21 9.66
CA LEU A 27 1.56 -10.44 9.65
C LEU A 27 0.91 -10.01 10.97
N LYS A 28 1.56 -10.29 12.10
CA LYS A 28 1.09 -9.85 13.42
C LYS A 28 1.03 -8.33 13.51
N VAL A 29 2.08 -7.62 13.12
CA VAL A 29 2.16 -6.15 13.15
C VAL A 29 1.13 -5.51 12.23
N LEU A 30 0.87 -6.10 11.05
CA LEU A 30 -0.17 -5.62 10.14
C LEU A 30 -1.58 -5.80 10.72
N ASN A 31 -1.85 -6.96 11.30
CA ASN A 31 -3.17 -7.28 11.86
C ASN A 31 -3.46 -6.57 13.19
N SER A 32 -2.44 -6.23 13.97
CA SER A 32 -2.60 -5.50 15.23
C SER A 32 -2.87 -4.01 15.06
N GLY A 33 -2.63 -3.47 13.85
CA GLY A 33 -2.73 -2.03 13.58
C GLY A 33 -1.47 -1.22 13.95
N GLU A 34 -0.44 -1.85 14.50
CA GLU A 34 0.81 -1.16 14.84
C GLU A 34 1.48 -0.52 13.62
N ALA A 35 1.41 -1.18 12.47
CA ALA A 35 1.93 -0.63 11.22
C ALA A 35 1.18 0.64 10.81
N LEU A 36 -0.15 0.67 10.96
CA LEU A 36 -0.99 1.83 10.66
C LEU A 36 -0.68 3.00 11.60
N GLU A 37 -0.47 2.70 12.89
CA GLU A 37 -0.08 3.73 13.87
C GLU A 37 1.30 4.33 13.54
N LYS A 38 2.27 3.51 13.14
CA LYS A 38 3.57 4.01 12.66
C LYS A 38 3.45 4.88 11.41
N PHE A 39 2.56 4.53 10.49
CA PHE A 39 2.24 5.35 9.33
C PHE A 39 1.63 6.69 9.74
N ARG A 40 0.68 6.70 10.68
CA ARG A 40 0.09 7.93 11.23
C ARG A 40 1.15 8.85 11.83
N LEU A 41 2.04 8.32 12.68
CA LEU A 41 3.13 9.08 13.29
C LEU A 41 4.12 9.62 12.24
N MET A 42 4.38 8.87 11.17
CA MET A 42 5.21 9.31 10.06
C MET A 42 4.59 10.54 9.37
N LEU A 43 3.28 10.53 9.09
CA LEU A 43 2.57 11.67 8.50
C LEU A 43 2.70 12.92 9.36
N ILE A 44 2.52 12.79 10.68
CA ILE A 44 2.67 13.90 11.64
C ILE A 44 4.11 14.43 11.62
N SER A 45 5.11 13.56 11.59
CA SER A 45 6.52 13.95 11.52
C SER A 45 6.86 14.70 10.23
N GLN A 46 6.10 14.46 9.17
CA GLN A 46 6.23 15.18 7.88
C GLN A 46 5.42 16.47 7.81
N GLY A 47 4.80 16.89 8.90
CA GLY A 47 4.08 18.15 9.01
C GLY A 47 2.57 18.07 8.74
N VAL A 48 2.01 16.87 8.59
CA VAL A 48 0.56 16.67 8.52
C VAL A 48 -0.03 16.87 9.90
N THR A 49 -1.16 17.59 10.02
CA THR A 49 -1.83 17.77 11.31
C THR A 49 -2.32 16.43 11.87
N GLU A 50 -2.34 16.31 13.18
CA GLU A 50 -2.77 15.06 13.84
C GLU A 50 -4.19 14.64 13.46
N VAL A 51 -5.10 15.61 13.36
CA VAL A 51 -6.49 15.37 12.92
C VAL A 51 -6.53 14.79 11.52
N THR A 52 -5.83 15.40 10.57
CA THR A 52 -5.73 14.94 9.17
C THR A 52 -5.12 13.54 9.07
N ALA A 53 -4.01 13.30 9.79
CA ALA A 53 -3.35 12.00 9.80
C ALA A 53 -4.27 10.90 10.37
N THR A 54 -5.01 11.19 11.42
CA THR A 54 -5.96 10.27 12.04
C THR A 54 -7.11 9.95 11.10
N THR A 55 -7.71 10.96 10.46
CA THR A 55 -8.81 10.79 9.51
C THR A 55 -8.40 9.93 8.32
N LEU A 56 -7.20 10.15 7.76
CA LEU A 56 -6.63 9.32 6.70
C LEU A 56 -6.48 7.85 7.11
N CYS A 57 -6.00 7.61 8.34
CA CYS A 57 -5.81 6.25 8.87
C CYS A 57 -7.13 5.55 9.24
N GLN A 58 -8.21 6.29 9.46
CA GLN A 58 -9.55 5.74 9.71
C GLN A 58 -10.30 5.35 8.43
N GLY A 59 -9.71 5.60 7.26
CA GLY A 59 -10.27 5.21 5.96
C GLY A 59 -11.10 6.29 5.28
N ASP A 60 -11.34 7.43 5.92
CA ASP A 60 -12.04 8.57 5.31
C ASP A 60 -11.07 9.50 4.58
N MET A 61 -10.38 8.92 3.58
CA MET A 61 -9.40 9.66 2.80
C MET A 61 -10.01 10.78 1.96
N TRP A 62 -11.26 10.63 1.52
CA TRP A 62 -11.92 11.58 0.64
C TRP A 62 -12.38 12.87 1.32
N SER A 63 -12.50 12.87 2.66
CA SER A 63 -12.76 14.10 3.42
C SER A 63 -11.54 15.00 3.54
N VAL A 64 -10.35 14.45 3.32
CA VAL A 64 -9.06 15.12 3.55
C VAL A 64 -8.29 15.38 2.25
N LEU A 65 -8.35 14.42 1.30
CA LEU A 65 -7.69 14.56 0.01
C LEU A 65 -8.59 15.31 -0.99
N PRO A 66 -8.00 16.20 -1.81
CA PRO A 66 -8.78 16.89 -2.83
C PRO A 66 -9.39 15.89 -3.80
N SER A 67 -10.70 16.01 -4.06
CA SER A 67 -11.39 15.21 -5.06
C SER A 67 -11.00 15.67 -6.47
N VAL A 68 -10.83 14.70 -7.37
CA VAL A 68 -10.60 14.98 -8.79
C VAL A 68 -11.93 15.37 -9.45
N SER A 69 -11.94 16.47 -10.20
CA SER A 69 -13.11 16.84 -11.01
C SER A 69 -13.45 15.73 -12.00
N PRO A 70 -14.73 15.36 -12.18
CA PRO A 70 -15.16 14.34 -13.16
C PRO A 70 -14.63 14.57 -14.57
N ASN A 71 -14.42 15.84 -14.95
CA ASN A 71 -13.88 16.21 -16.26
C ASN A 71 -12.41 15.83 -16.48
N HIS A 72 -11.70 15.49 -15.39
CA HIS A 72 -10.30 15.07 -15.42
C HIS A 72 -10.13 13.56 -15.19
N VAL A 73 -11.24 12.81 -15.16
CA VAL A 73 -11.22 11.36 -15.00
C VAL A 73 -11.46 10.70 -16.35
N THR A 74 -10.51 9.91 -16.81
CA THR A 74 -10.66 9.07 -18.00
C THR A 74 -10.77 7.62 -17.56
N ILE A 75 -11.91 6.99 -17.85
CA ILE A 75 -12.13 5.57 -17.55
C ILE A 75 -11.54 4.75 -18.70
N ILE A 76 -10.51 3.96 -18.40
CA ILE A 76 -9.91 3.02 -19.34
C ILE A 76 -10.43 1.62 -18.98
N LYS A 77 -11.22 1.03 -19.88
CA LYS A 77 -11.73 -0.34 -19.72
C LYS A 77 -10.88 -1.32 -20.51
N ALA A 78 -10.71 -2.52 -19.98
CA ALA A 78 -10.10 -3.62 -20.73
C ALA A 78 -11.03 -4.05 -21.87
N ASN A 79 -10.47 -4.33 -23.05
CA ASN A 79 -11.25 -4.75 -24.22
C ASN A 79 -11.82 -6.17 -24.07
N SER A 80 -11.23 -6.98 -23.18
CA SER A 80 -11.68 -8.35 -22.87
C SER A 80 -11.25 -8.73 -21.46
N SER A 81 -11.97 -9.65 -20.84
CA SER A 81 -11.55 -10.27 -19.58
C SER A 81 -10.29 -11.11 -19.80
N GLY A 82 -9.34 -11.00 -18.89
CA GLY A 82 -8.09 -11.74 -18.97
C GLY A 82 -7.25 -11.59 -17.71
N THR A 83 -6.29 -12.50 -17.56
CA THR A 83 -5.29 -12.42 -16.50
C THR A 83 -4.12 -11.59 -17.01
N CYS A 84 -3.65 -10.63 -16.20
CA CYS A 84 -2.48 -9.83 -16.54
C CYS A 84 -1.23 -10.75 -16.56
N PRO A 85 -0.61 -11.02 -17.72
CA PRO A 85 0.63 -11.76 -17.73
C PRO A 85 1.70 -10.89 -17.05
N ARG A 86 2.58 -11.57 -16.31
CA ARG A 86 3.75 -11.09 -15.59
C ARG A 86 4.16 -9.64 -15.91
N HIS A 87 4.19 -8.79 -14.89
CA HIS A 87 4.72 -7.44 -15.01
C HIS A 87 6.23 -7.51 -15.30
N ASP A 88 6.62 -7.29 -16.53
CA ASP A 88 7.97 -6.87 -16.82
C ASP A 88 8.14 -5.44 -16.30
N ILE A 89 9.05 -5.27 -15.34
CA ILE A 89 9.31 -4.05 -14.56
C ILE A 89 9.74 -2.84 -15.44
N VAL A 90 9.79 -3.00 -16.75
CA VAL A 90 10.27 -2.02 -17.72
C VAL A 90 9.16 -1.14 -18.34
N LEU A 91 7.90 -1.35 -17.96
CA LEU A 91 6.82 -0.49 -18.48
C LEU A 91 6.82 0.87 -17.76
N PRO A 92 6.77 1.98 -18.50
CA PRO A 92 6.72 3.31 -17.91
C PRO A 92 5.51 3.42 -16.98
N TYR A 93 5.68 4.16 -15.89
CA TYR A 93 4.74 4.36 -14.78
C TYR A 93 3.26 4.55 -15.19
N ASN A 94 3.02 5.09 -16.38
CA ASN A 94 1.68 5.30 -16.95
C ASN A 94 0.95 4.02 -17.40
N ALA A 95 1.63 2.88 -17.47
CA ALA A 95 1.03 1.60 -17.83
C ALA A 95 0.55 0.79 -16.61
N LEU A 96 0.98 1.16 -15.40
CA LEU A 96 0.61 0.50 -14.14
C LEU A 96 -0.88 0.67 -13.77
N LEU A 97 -1.54 1.70 -14.28
CA LEU A 97 -2.97 1.98 -14.07
C LEU A 97 -3.90 1.04 -14.87
N LYS A 98 -3.36 0.21 -15.76
CA LYS A 98 -4.15 -0.67 -16.65
C LYS A 98 -4.60 -1.99 -16.03
N CYS A 99 -4.13 -2.35 -14.84
CA CYS A 99 -4.34 -3.70 -14.27
C CYS A 99 -5.20 -3.73 -13.00
N VAL A 100 -5.88 -2.67 -12.63
CA VAL A 100 -6.93 -2.72 -11.60
C VAL A 100 -8.23 -3.06 -12.32
N GLY A 101 -8.39 -4.34 -12.64
CA GLY A 101 -9.67 -4.90 -13.07
C GLY A 101 -10.59 -4.97 -11.86
N GLU A 102 -11.78 -4.38 -11.97
CA GLU A 102 -12.90 -4.65 -11.09
C GLU A 102 -13.17 -6.15 -11.08
N GLN A 103 -13.19 -6.76 -9.89
CA GLN A 103 -13.87 -8.02 -9.63
C GLN A 103 -15.35 -7.77 -9.44
#